data_7b1a606f08325e358b66d0ce2441e002
#
_entry.id   7b1a606f08325e358b66d0ce2441e002
#
_cell.length_a   1.000
_cell.length_b   1.000
_cell.length_c   1.000
_cell.angle_alpha   90.00
_cell.angle_beta   90.00
_cell.angle_gamma   90.00
#
_symmetry.space_group_name_H-M   'P 1'
#
loop_
_entity.id
_entity.type
_entity.pdbx_description
1 polymer ?
#
loop_
_entity_poly.entity_id
_entity_poly.type
_entity_poly.pdbx_seq_one_letter_code
_entity_poly.pdbx_strand_id
1 'polypeptide(L)'
;MTNNYSERFGSIPIETIRWDSSWPALAETVDRHFLFSYLENRFGIPEELFDGCLLFRKKKSWWLLKHSSYVASAAHFKISIPGFKAFQRINRYIKPTTRFIQIFGRHATRAIVKIKQSEFKNLETGEPFHVDHALDNGYVILSFGEHLLGLGLLIDGTIHPQIPRKENRFFGL
;
A
#
# COMPACT_ATOMS: atom_id res chain seq x y z
N MET A 1 -18.69 -4.73 -19.01
CA MET A 1 -18.44 -3.52 -18.20
C MET A 1 -17.13 -2.94 -18.69
N THR A 2 -17.21 -1.91 -19.49
CA THR A 2 -16.05 -1.26 -20.13
C THR A 2 -15.24 -0.50 -19.08
N ASN A 3 -13.95 -0.73 -19.12
CA ASN A 3 -12.97 -0.20 -18.19
C ASN A 3 -12.92 1.34 -18.30
N ASN A 4 -13.36 2.06 -17.27
CA ASN A 4 -13.53 3.52 -17.23
C ASN A 4 -12.21 4.33 -17.17
N TYR A 5 -11.06 3.72 -17.56
CA TYR A 5 -9.77 4.41 -17.57
C TYR A 5 -9.60 5.43 -18.68
N SER A 6 -10.29 5.29 -19.81
CA SER A 6 -10.06 6.09 -21.02
C SER A 6 -10.71 7.47 -21.00
N GLU A 7 -11.77 7.68 -20.24
CA GLU A 7 -12.54 8.92 -20.31
C GLU A 7 -11.97 10.12 -19.51
N ARG A 8 -11.11 9.86 -18.51
CA ARG A 8 -10.63 10.94 -17.61
C ARG A 8 -9.32 11.62 -17.99
N PHE A 9 -8.53 11.10 -18.93
CA PHE A 9 -7.14 11.58 -19.07
C PHE A 9 -6.69 12.05 -20.46
N GLY A 10 -7.56 12.05 -21.48
CA GLY A 10 -7.22 12.57 -22.83
C GLY A 10 -5.99 11.92 -23.47
N SER A 11 -5.58 10.76 -23.00
CA SER A 11 -4.38 10.01 -23.36
C SER A 11 -4.75 8.70 -24.03
N ILE A 12 -3.82 8.15 -24.79
CA ILE A 12 -3.90 6.83 -25.44
C ILE A 12 -4.52 5.82 -24.46
N PRO A 13 -5.58 5.09 -24.85
CA PRO A 13 -6.20 4.07 -23.99
C PRO A 13 -5.13 3.07 -23.55
N ILE A 14 -5.08 2.77 -22.26
CA ILE A 14 -4.06 1.88 -21.66
C ILE A 14 -4.01 0.52 -22.35
N GLU A 15 -5.17 0.05 -22.82
CA GLU A 15 -5.35 -1.22 -23.54
C GLU A 15 -4.62 -1.24 -24.89
N THR A 16 -4.34 -0.07 -25.48
CA THR A 16 -3.62 0.07 -26.76
C THR A 16 -2.11 0.24 -26.58
N ILE A 17 -1.63 0.41 -25.35
CA ILE A 17 -0.20 0.59 -25.07
C ILE A 17 0.52 -0.75 -25.28
N ARG A 18 1.52 -0.76 -26.12
CA ARG A 18 2.44 -1.90 -26.28
C ARG A 18 3.55 -1.80 -25.23
N TRP A 19 3.49 -2.67 -24.25
CA TRP A 19 4.47 -2.73 -23.17
C TRP A 19 5.67 -3.57 -23.61
N ASP A 20 6.89 -3.10 -23.32
CA ASP A 20 8.08 -3.95 -23.42
C ASP A 20 7.93 -5.19 -22.51
N SER A 21 8.45 -6.33 -22.93
CA SER A 21 8.30 -7.62 -22.23
C SER A 21 8.91 -7.65 -20.82
N SER A 22 9.74 -6.67 -20.47
CA SER A 22 10.31 -6.54 -19.12
C SER A 22 9.31 -5.97 -18.09
N TRP A 23 8.23 -5.31 -18.56
CA TRP A 23 7.20 -4.80 -17.66
C TRP A 23 6.42 -5.93 -17.01
N PRO A 24 6.05 -5.77 -15.72
CA PRO A 24 5.06 -6.67 -15.13
C PRO A 24 3.70 -6.52 -15.82
N ALA A 25 2.89 -7.54 -15.75
CA ALA A 25 1.53 -7.49 -16.26
C ALA A 25 0.70 -6.43 -15.52
N LEU A 26 -0.18 -5.73 -16.22
CA LEU A 26 -1.24 -4.96 -15.58
C LEU A 26 -2.09 -5.88 -14.71
N ALA A 27 -2.44 -5.43 -13.53
CA ALA A 27 -3.32 -6.18 -12.65
C ALA A 27 -4.74 -6.21 -13.25
N GLU A 28 -5.39 -7.33 -13.10
CA GLU A 28 -6.78 -7.49 -13.52
C GLU A 28 -7.72 -6.62 -12.68
N THR A 29 -8.88 -6.27 -13.23
CA THR A 29 -9.90 -5.49 -12.54
C THR A 29 -10.30 -6.13 -11.21
N VAL A 30 -10.35 -7.46 -11.15
CA VAL A 30 -10.66 -8.21 -9.91
C VAL A 30 -9.58 -7.99 -8.85
N ASP A 31 -8.30 -8.07 -9.21
CA ASP A 31 -7.19 -7.78 -8.27
C ASP A 31 -7.28 -6.34 -7.76
N ARG A 32 -7.54 -5.38 -8.67
CA ARG A 32 -7.66 -3.96 -8.33
C ARG A 32 -8.79 -3.73 -7.33
N HIS A 33 -9.99 -4.18 -7.66
CA HIS A 33 -11.15 -4.03 -6.78
C HIS A 33 -10.90 -4.68 -5.41
N PHE A 34 -10.40 -5.91 -5.39
CA PHE A 34 -10.09 -6.62 -4.15
C PHE A 34 -9.12 -5.86 -3.24
N LEU A 35 -8.04 -5.30 -3.81
CA LEU A 35 -7.01 -4.59 -3.04
C LEU A 35 -7.50 -3.25 -2.50
N PHE A 36 -8.23 -2.48 -3.30
CA PHE A 36 -8.69 -1.16 -2.90
C PHE A 36 -9.91 -1.24 -1.99
N SER A 37 -10.85 -2.14 -2.23
CA SER A 37 -11.93 -2.41 -1.27
C SER A 37 -11.40 -2.92 0.08
N TYR A 38 -10.30 -3.68 0.10
CA TYR A 38 -9.64 -4.04 1.35
C TYR A 38 -9.11 -2.80 2.08
N LEU A 39 -8.49 -1.84 1.38
CA LEU A 39 -8.03 -0.58 1.99
C LEU A 39 -9.18 0.24 2.55
N GLU A 40 -10.25 0.36 1.80
CA GLU A 40 -11.43 1.11 2.23
C GLU A 40 -12.10 0.44 3.44
N ASN A 41 -12.32 -0.86 3.37
CA ASN A 41 -12.97 -1.60 4.46
C ASN A 41 -12.12 -1.65 5.73
N ARG A 42 -10.81 -1.86 5.60
CA ARG A 42 -9.92 -2.00 6.77
C ARG A 42 -9.47 -0.66 7.35
N PHE A 43 -9.06 0.26 6.48
CA PHE A 43 -8.41 1.49 6.89
C PHE A 43 -9.26 2.74 6.64
N GLY A 44 -10.37 2.62 5.91
CA GLY A 44 -11.18 3.77 5.50
C GLY A 44 -10.45 4.68 4.50
N ILE A 45 -9.52 4.13 3.73
CA ILE A 45 -8.83 4.85 2.64
C ILE A 45 -9.67 4.70 1.38
N PRO A 46 -10.26 5.80 0.83
CA PRO A 46 -11.19 5.70 -0.30
C PRO A 46 -10.56 5.14 -1.56
N GLU A 47 -11.30 4.27 -2.29
CA GLU A 47 -10.84 3.65 -3.54
C GLU A 47 -10.57 4.69 -4.63
N GLU A 48 -11.31 5.79 -4.65
CA GLU A 48 -11.22 6.86 -5.64
C GLU A 48 -9.86 7.56 -5.66
N LEU A 49 -9.10 7.51 -4.55
CA LEU A 49 -7.72 8.03 -4.50
C LEU A 49 -6.80 7.36 -5.52
N PHE A 50 -7.15 6.18 -5.99
CA PHE A 50 -6.35 5.37 -6.90
C PHE A 50 -6.85 5.39 -8.34
N ASP A 51 -7.90 6.16 -8.66
CA ASP A 51 -8.46 6.27 -10.03
C ASP A 51 -7.39 6.66 -11.06
N GLY A 52 -6.49 7.54 -10.68
CA GLY A 52 -5.37 7.98 -11.51
C GLY A 52 -4.11 7.11 -11.43
N CYS A 53 -4.21 5.86 -10.96
CA CYS A 53 -3.07 4.98 -10.78
C CYS A 53 -3.20 3.69 -11.60
N LEU A 54 -2.10 3.25 -12.18
CA LEU A 54 -1.93 1.94 -12.78
C LEU A 54 -1.45 0.95 -11.71
N LEU A 55 -2.03 -0.23 -11.72
CA LEU A 55 -1.61 -1.32 -10.84
C LEU A 55 -0.99 -2.42 -11.69
N PHE A 56 0.24 -2.79 -11.37
CA PHE A 56 0.96 -3.88 -12.01
C PHE A 56 1.13 -5.04 -11.05
N ARG A 57 1.05 -6.28 -11.56
CA ARG A 57 1.25 -7.50 -10.79
C ARG A 57 2.55 -8.19 -11.18
N LYS A 58 3.40 -8.50 -10.20
CA LYS A 58 4.61 -9.29 -10.37
C LYS A 58 4.70 -10.35 -9.27
N LYS A 59 4.49 -11.61 -9.62
CA LYS A 59 4.46 -12.73 -8.66
C LYS A 59 3.40 -12.50 -7.55
N LYS A 60 3.85 -12.38 -6.31
CA LYS A 60 3.02 -12.16 -5.11
C LYS A 60 2.98 -10.68 -4.68
N SER A 61 3.29 -9.75 -5.57
CA SER A 61 3.36 -8.32 -5.25
C SER A 61 2.64 -7.48 -6.29
N TRP A 62 2.10 -6.34 -5.84
CA TRP A 62 1.49 -5.35 -6.71
C TRP A 62 2.23 -4.03 -6.59
N TRP A 63 2.41 -3.39 -7.74
CA TRP A 63 3.17 -2.16 -7.91
C TRP A 63 2.23 -1.06 -8.39
N LEU A 64 2.31 0.10 -7.77
CA LEU A 64 1.45 1.25 -8.07
C LEU A 64 2.27 2.32 -8.79
N LEU A 65 1.76 2.77 -9.92
CA LEU A 65 2.33 3.83 -10.72
C LEU A 65 1.25 4.89 -10.98
N LYS A 66 1.55 6.15 -10.68
CA LYS A 66 0.65 7.24 -11.08
C LYS A 66 0.63 7.34 -12.59
N HIS A 67 -0.56 7.33 -13.18
CA HIS A 67 -0.73 7.53 -14.62
C HIS A 67 -0.29 8.95 -15.02
N SER A 68 0.35 9.06 -16.16
CA SER A 68 0.71 10.34 -16.80
C SER A 68 0.76 10.16 -18.31
N SER A 69 0.75 11.27 -19.06
CA SER A 69 0.88 11.27 -20.52
C SER A 69 2.17 10.60 -21.03
N TYR A 70 3.19 10.51 -20.17
CA TYR A 70 4.48 9.89 -20.53
C TYR A 70 4.50 8.37 -20.40
N VAL A 71 3.48 7.76 -19.82
CA VAL A 71 3.44 6.30 -19.61
C VAL A 71 3.51 5.53 -20.92
N ALA A 72 2.80 6.01 -21.97
CA ALA A 72 2.83 5.37 -23.28
C ALA A 72 4.24 5.38 -23.89
N SER A 73 4.98 6.49 -23.76
CA SER A 73 6.38 6.58 -24.21
C SER A 73 7.30 5.71 -23.36
N ALA A 74 7.08 5.69 -22.03
CA ALA A 74 7.88 4.88 -21.11
C ALA A 74 7.68 3.38 -21.31
N ALA A 75 6.52 2.96 -21.82
CA ALA A 75 6.19 1.56 -22.05
C ALA A 75 7.15 0.82 -22.99
N HIS A 76 7.85 1.56 -23.88
CA HIS A 76 8.83 1.00 -24.80
C HIS A 76 10.22 0.76 -24.18
N PHE A 77 10.48 1.27 -22.98
CA PHE A 77 11.74 1.06 -22.29
C PHE A 77 11.70 -0.22 -21.43
N LYS A 78 12.88 -0.79 -21.19
CA LYS A 78 13.04 -1.95 -20.30
C LYS A 78 12.84 -1.55 -18.84
N ILE A 79 11.65 -1.78 -18.32
CA ILE A 79 11.27 -1.46 -16.94
C ILE A 79 10.72 -2.72 -16.26
N SER A 80 11.42 -3.21 -15.24
CA SER A 80 10.99 -4.37 -14.46
C SER A 80 10.30 -4.01 -13.14
N ILE A 81 10.33 -2.73 -12.75
CA ILE A 81 9.78 -2.19 -11.51
C ILE A 81 9.11 -0.84 -11.81
N PRO A 82 7.83 -0.83 -12.19
CA PRO A 82 7.10 0.40 -12.42
C PRO A 82 6.60 0.99 -11.09
N GLY A 83 6.92 2.26 -10.84
CA GLY A 83 6.47 2.95 -9.63
C GLY A 83 7.04 2.35 -8.35
N PHE A 84 6.19 2.08 -7.35
CA PHE A 84 6.62 1.48 -6.09
C PHE A 84 5.73 0.30 -5.68
N LYS A 85 6.30 -0.60 -4.87
CA LYS A 85 5.59 -1.76 -4.34
C LYS A 85 4.53 -1.31 -3.35
N ALA A 86 3.26 -1.51 -3.68
CA ALA A 86 2.13 -1.11 -2.86
C ALA A 86 1.66 -2.24 -1.94
N PHE A 87 1.57 -3.46 -2.48
CA PHE A 87 1.05 -4.63 -1.75
C PHE A 87 1.93 -5.85 -1.94
N GLN A 88 1.84 -6.75 -0.97
CA GLN A 88 2.43 -8.08 -1.03
C GLN A 88 1.45 -9.11 -0.47
N ARG A 89 1.31 -10.25 -1.16
CA ARG A 89 0.60 -11.41 -0.62
C ARG A 89 1.53 -12.19 0.29
N ILE A 90 1.08 -12.38 1.53
CA ILE A 90 1.74 -13.22 2.54
C ILE A 90 0.77 -14.34 2.89
N ASN A 91 1.02 -15.54 2.39
CA ASN A 91 0.08 -16.66 2.44
C ASN A 91 -1.27 -16.27 1.81
N ARG A 92 -2.35 -16.28 2.61
CA ARG A 92 -3.70 -15.87 2.18
C ARG A 92 -3.99 -14.38 2.40
N TYR A 93 -3.12 -13.66 3.08
CA TYR A 93 -3.35 -12.27 3.47
C TYR A 93 -2.68 -11.30 2.49
N ILE A 94 -3.27 -10.12 2.37
CA ILE A 94 -2.67 -8.97 1.67
C ILE A 94 -2.11 -8.00 2.70
N LYS A 95 -0.85 -7.66 2.53
CA LYS A 95 -0.13 -6.68 3.34
C LYS A 95 0.18 -5.46 2.49
N PRO A 96 -0.36 -4.27 2.80
CA PRO A 96 0.16 -3.02 2.29
C PRO A 96 1.63 -2.86 2.72
N THR A 97 2.45 -2.19 1.92
CA THR A 97 3.83 -1.92 2.33
C THR A 97 3.90 -0.70 3.27
N THR A 98 4.96 -0.61 4.07
CA THR A 98 5.23 0.57 4.89
C THR A 98 5.23 1.84 4.04
N ARG A 99 5.89 1.80 2.88
CA ARG A 99 5.93 2.91 1.93
C ARG A 99 4.55 3.34 1.46
N PHE A 100 3.66 2.38 1.17
CA PHE A 100 2.27 2.67 0.80
C PHE A 100 1.55 3.42 1.92
N ILE A 101 1.67 2.94 3.16
CA ILE A 101 1.04 3.57 4.32
C ILE A 101 1.61 4.96 4.60
N GLN A 102 2.91 5.17 4.46
CA GLN A 102 3.53 6.49 4.63
C GLN A 102 3.01 7.52 3.61
N ILE A 103 2.66 7.09 2.39
CA ILE A 103 2.13 7.98 1.34
C ILE A 103 0.64 8.21 1.50
N PHE A 104 -0.16 7.17 1.70
CA PHE A 104 -1.62 7.22 1.64
C PHE A 104 -2.32 7.09 3.00
N GLY A 105 -1.62 6.65 4.03
CA GLY A 105 -2.19 6.43 5.35
C GLY A 105 -2.79 7.67 6.01
N ARG A 106 -2.40 8.87 5.57
CA ARG A 106 -3.02 10.13 6.01
C ARG A 106 -4.51 10.23 5.67
N HIS A 107 -4.99 9.45 4.71
CA HIS A 107 -6.40 9.36 4.33
C HIS A 107 -7.15 8.29 5.12
N ALA A 108 -6.46 7.54 5.97
CA ALA A 108 -7.09 6.51 6.78
C ALA A 108 -7.97 7.13 7.86
N THR A 109 -9.13 6.54 8.05
CA THR A 109 -10.10 6.93 9.10
C THR A 109 -10.32 5.83 10.13
N ARG A 110 -9.77 4.63 9.89
CA ARG A 110 -9.95 3.42 10.73
C ARG A 110 -8.64 2.66 10.91
N ALA A 111 -8.62 1.77 11.89
CA ALA A 111 -7.50 0.88 12.21
C ALA A 111 -6.17 1.63 12.39
N ILE A 112 -6.21 2.79 13.06
CA ILE A 112 -5.05 3.59 13.42
C ILE A 112 -4.79 3.41 14.90
N VAL A 113 -3.56 3.05 15.26
CA VAL A 113 -3.10 2.95 16.66
C VAL A 113 -2.05 4.01 16.92
N LYS A 114 -2.35 4.89 17.86
CA LYS A 114 -1.41 5.93 18.32
C LYS A 114 -0.44 5.30 19.32
N ILE A 115 0.84 5.31 18.98
CA ILE A 115 1.92 4.77 19.79
C ILE A 115 2.29 5.77 20.88
N LYS A 116 2.43 5.28 22.12
CA LYS A 116 2.95 6.07 23.25
C LYS A 116 4.48 6.06 23.24
N GLN A 117 5.09 7.04 23.89
CA GLN A 117 6.56 7.10 24.03
C GLN A 117 7.14 5.82 24.67
N SER A 118 6.44 5.24 25.64
CA SER A 118 6.86 3.99 26.30
C SER A 118 6.88 2.77 25.37
N GLU A 119 6.09 2.79 24.30
CA GLU A 119 5.97 1.70 23.33
C GLU A 119 6.97 1.85 22.16
N PHE A 120 7.60 3.01 22.05
CA PHE A 120 8.52 3.32 20.94
C PHE A 120 9.70 2.37 20.88
N LYS A 121 10.25 2.00 22.04
CA LYS A 121 11.34 1.03 22.15
C LYS A 121 10.97 -0.33 21.55
N ASN A 122 9.74 -0.78 21.74
CA ASN A 122 9.27 -2.04 21.17
C ASN A 122 9.21 -1.97 19.63
N LEU A 123 8.88 -0.80 19.06
CA LEU A 123 8.94 -0.60 17.60
C LEU A 123 10.37 -0.70 17.08
N GLU A 124 11.35 -0.12 17.77
CA GLU A 124 12.76 -0.16 17.39
C GLU A 124 13.34 -1.57 17.43
N THR A 125 13.02 -2.32 18.48
CA THR A 125 13.47 -3.71 18.66
C THR A 125 12.66 -4.70 17.83
N GLY A 126 11.45 -4.31 17.41
CA GLY A 126 10.49 -5.19 16.74
C GLY A 126 9.77 -6.14 17.71
N GLU A 127 9.82 -5.86 19.00
CA GLU A 127 9.16 -6.65 20.03
C GLU A 127 7.65 -6.38 20.05
N PRO A 128 6.82 -7.41 20.25
CA PRO A 128 5.39 -7.24 20.41
C PRO A 128 5.06 -6.43 21.68
N PHE A 129 3.95 -5.69 21.64
CA PHE A 129 3.43 -4.96 22.80
C PHE A 129 1.91 -4.97 22.81
N HIS A 130 1.35 -4.91 24.00
CA HIS A 130 -0.11 -4.93 24.21
C HIS A 130 -0.70 -3.53 24.05
N VAL A 131 -1.89 -3.45 23.45
CA VAL A 131 -2.66 -2.21 23.33
C VAL A 131 -4.10 -2.45 23.77
N ASP A 132 -4.62 -1.52 24.53
CA ASP A 132 -6.01 -1.53 24.96
C ASP A 132 -6.87 -0.80 23.91
N HIS A 133 -7.18 -1.50 22.82
CA HIS A 133 -8.00 -0.98 21.73
C HIS A 133 -9.04 -2.02 21.29
N ALA A 134 -10.29 -1.59 21.17
CA ALA A 134 -11.39 -2.40 20.63
C ALA A 134 -11.31 -2.42 19.07
N LEU A 135 -10.24 -2.99 18.54
CA LEU A 135 -10.03 -3.16 17.11
C LEU A 135 -9.98 -4.64 16.75
N ASP A 136 -10.56 -4.99 15.60
CA ASP A 136 -10.48 -6.34 15.06
C ASP A 136 -9.05 -6.72 14.69
N ASN A 137 -8.74 -8.03 14.80
CA ASN A 137 -7.47 -8.60 14.38
C ASN A 137 -7.16 -8.26 12.91
N GLY A 138 -5.89 -8.04 12.61
CA GLY A 138 -5.42 -7.70 11.27
C GLY A 138 -4.42 -6.54 11.25
N TYR A 139 -4.07 -6.07 10.06
CA TYR A 139 -3.12 -4.96 9.94
C TYR A 139 -3.71 -3.66 10.48
N VAL A 140 -2.89 -2.91 11.21
CA VAL A 140 -3.19 -1.57 11.76
C VAL A 140 -2.09 -0.60 11.35
N ILE A 141 -2.44 0.67 11.20
CA ILE A 141 -1.49 1.76 10.96
C ILE A 141 -0.96 2.21 12.31
N LEU A 142 0.34 2.27 12.46
CA LEU A 142 1.02 2.79 13.65
C LEU A 142 1.38 4.25 13.41
N SER A 143 1.01 5.12 14.34
CA SER A 143 1.31 6.56 14.29
C SER A 143 1.89 7.06 15.60
N PHE A 144 2.77 8.05 15.52
CA PHE A 144 3.33 8.75 16.67
C PHE A 144 3.25 10.26 16.43
N GLY A 145 2.49 10.97 17.26
CA GLY A 145 2.10 12.34 16.95
C GLY A 145 1.41 12.41 15.58
N GLU A 146 1.91 13.26 14.70
CA GLU A 146 1.43 13.44 13.32
C GLU A 146 2.11 12.49 12.32
N HIS A 147 3.06 11.66 12.75
CA HIS A 147 3.87 10.83 11.86
C HIS A 147 3.29 9.43 11.73
N LEU A 148 3.16 8.98 10.49
CA LEU A 148 2.80 7.60 10.16
C LEU A 148 4.08 6.76 10.12
N LEU A 149 4.21 5.83 11.06
CA LEU A 149 5.40 5.00 11.21
C LEU A 149 5.39 3.81 10.23
N GLY A 150 4.23 3.20 10.04
CA GLY A 150 4.07 2.02 9.20
C GLY A 150 2.94 1.12 9.67
N LEU A 151 3.12 -0.19 9.55
CA LEU A 151 2.13 -1.19 9.94
C LEU A 151 2.54 -1.97 11.18
N GLY A 152 1.53 -2.35 11.97
CA GLY A 152 1.54 -3.45 12.92
C GLY A 152 0.55 -4.53 12.51
N LEU A 153 0.74 -5.75 12.99
CA LEU A 153 -0.25 -6.82 12.92
C LEU A 153 -0.84 -6.99 14.32
N LEU A 154 -2.11 -6.66 14.47
CA LEU A 154 -2.86 -6.82 15.71
C LEU A 154 -3.42 -8.24 15.79
N ILE A 155 -3.10 -8.95 16.86
CA ILE A 155 -3.61 -10.28 17.17
C ILE A 155 -3.95 -10.28 18.67
N ASP A 156 -5.23 -10.45 18.99
CA ASP A 156 -5.73 -10.57 20.37
C ASP A 156 -5.17 -9.50 21.32
N GLY A 157 -5.28 -8.24 20.92
CA GLY A 157 -4.81 -7.09 21.70
C GLY A 157 -3.30 -6.87 21.68
N THR A 158 -2.53 -7.71 20.99
CA THR A 158 -1.09 -7.60 20.89
C THR A 158 -0.66 -7.14 19.49
N ILE A 159 0.12 -6.07 19.41
CA ILE A 159 0.69 -5.56 18.17
C ILE A 159 2.06 -6.20 17.94
N HIS A 160 2.20 -6.80 16.77
CA HIS A 160 3.46 -7.27 16.22
C HIS A 160 3.95 -6.25 15.18
N PRO A 161 5.00 -5.43 15.46
CA PRO A 161 5.50 -4.44 14.54
C PRO A 161 5.89 -5.04 13.19
N GLN A 162 5.50 -4.38 12.11
CA GLN A 162 5.76 -4.82 10.74
C GLN A 162 6.64 -3.83 9.97
N ILE A 163 7.35 -2.97 10.69
CA ILE A 163 8.21 -1.93 10.13
C ILE A 163 9.57 -2.57 9.82
N PRO A 164 10.11 -2.40 8.60
CA PRO A 164 11.43 -2.93 8.26
C PRO A 164 12.53 -2.32 9.13
N ARG A 165 13.44 -3.14 9.67
CA ARG A 165 14.54 -2.66 10.56
C ARG A 165 15.40 -1.57 9.92
N LYS A 166 15.54 -1.54 8.60
CA LYS A 166 16.28 -0.49 7.89
C LYS A 166 15.59 0.87 7.96
N GLU A 167 14.27 0.88 8.10
CA GLU A 167 13.46 2.10 8.19
C GLU A 167 13.38 2.60 9.64
N ASN A 168 13.56 1.73 10.64
CA ASN A 168 13.59 2.11 12.05
C ASN A 168 14.73 3.09 12.40
N ARG A 169 15.81 3.11 11.62
CA ARG A 169 16.94 4.04 11.84
C ARG A 169 16.62 5.50 11.48
N PHE A 170 15.51 5.75 10.79
CA PHE A 170 15.07 7.11 10.44
C PHE A 170 14.23 7.77 11.53
N PHE A 171 13.83 7.02 12.56
CA PHE A 171 13.09 7.55 13.70
C PHE A 171 14.03 7.99 14.84
N GLY A 172 15.31 8.20 14.55
CA GLY A 172 16.26 8.77 15.50
C GLY A 172 15.80 10.16 15.93
N LEU A 173 15.02 10.21 17.02
CA LEU A 173 14.72 11.36 17.85
C LEU A 173 15.74 11.43 18.98
#